data_42c77c8cecdd81033217e417da8c0933
#
_entry.id   42c77c8cecdd81033217e417da8c0933
#
_cell.length_a   1.000
_cell.length_b   1.000
_cell.length_c   1.000
_cell.angle_alpha   90.00
_cell.angle_beta   90.00
_cell.angle_gamma   90.00
#
_symmetry.space_group_name_H-M   'P 1'
#
loop_
_entity.id
_entity.type
_entity.pdbx_description
1 polymer ?
#
loop_
_entity_poly.entity_id
_entity_poly.type
_entity_poly.pdbx_seq_one_letter_code
_entity_poly.pdbx_strand_id
1 'polypeptide(L)'
;MGVVLGGCHSNAQTAQSVDPLSEYHGLYTPSNTEEFQTSMHTNHPDYDWGVWGHNLAKLVKDEATDDMYAIVDGKRSHKQFCFSSQSLYNKVREYVLDQYGWGTADYSERISIMPMDNKTACTCDDCIARGNTSTNATPAVTAFVERLAEEFPRHKFFTSAYHTTNTPPTTSLAANVGTFVSSIKLPMRVDFTKTEGYNEFVQNVKAWRKQCSRIYVWDYERNYDDYLSPFPCLLAMQARFRLYRDLQVQGVFVNGSGDDYSAFDDMQTYVLALLLDNPDTDVHESIARYYREHYPQTADLLTTYYWGLEQRAQSTNHLLPLYGSMQEMCESYLDVQEFVSFRSQLDKASKLTVGDERKRLNALLTALAYTQLEMYRTGLLAKDEETIGEMREILKGHSELKGMNNRDESGHSIDDYLKKWE
;
A
#
# COMPACT_ATOMS: atom_id res chain seq x y z
N MET A 1 10.46 12.70 68.73
CA MET A 1 9.37 12.27 67.82
C MET A 1 9.56 12.99 66.51
N GLY A 2 10.18 12.32 65.56
CA GLY A 2 10.38 12.88 64.21
C GLY A 2 9.58 12.03 63.24
N VAL A 3 8.63 12.63 62.54
CA VAL A 3 7.80 11.99 61.51
C VAL A 3 8.55 12.08 60.19
N VAL A 4 8.93 10.93 59.63
CA VAL A 4 9.50 10.83 58.28
C VAL A 4 8.32 10.70 57.30
N LEU A 5 8.10 11.72 56.50
CA LEU A 5 7.17 11.68 55.37
C LEU A 5 7.88 11.01 54.17
N GLY A 6 7.49 9.77 53.87
CA GLY A 6 7.91 9.07 52.67
C GLY A 6 7.25 9.68 51.43
N GLY A 7 8.04 10.28 50.57
CA GLY A 7 7.60 10.74 49.26
C GLY A 7 7.47 9.55 48.29
N CYS A 8 6.26 9.28 47.83
CA CYS A 8 6.03 8.43 46.66
C CYS A 8 6.55 9.14 45.43
N HIS A 9 7.68 8.67 44.88
CA HIS A 9 8.10 9.06 43.54
C HIS A 9 7.31 8.21 42.54
N SER A 10 6.33 8.82 41.90
CA SER A 10 5.73 8.26 40.69
C SER A 10 6.73 8.35 39.56
N ASN A 11 7.35 7.22 39.21
CA ASN A 11 8.08 7.09 37.95
C ASN A 11 7.07 7.15 36.80
N ALA A 12 6.74 8.36 36.36
CA ALA A 12 6.21 8.57 35.02
C ALA A 12 7.38 8.32 34.07
N GLN A 13 7.46 7.12 33.49
CA GLN A 13 8.26 6.91 32.31
C GLN A 13 7.73 7.86 31.24
N THR A 14 8.48 8.93 30.97
CA THR A 14 8.30 9.76 29.78
C THR A 14 8.47 8.83 28.59
N ALA A 15 7.36 8.51 27.92
CA ALA A 15 7.43 7.89 26.61
C ALA A 15 8.34 8.75 25.73
N GLN A 16 9.47 8.20 25.29
CA GLN A 16 10.30 8.86 24.28
C GLN A 16 9.38 9.15 23.10
N SER A 17 9.27 10.41 22.71
CA SER A 17 8.54 10.81 21.51
C SER A 17 9.31 10.23 20.33
N VAL A 18 8.78 9.16 19.76
CA VAL A 18 9.30 8.60 18.50
C VAL A 18 9.01 9.65 17.42
N ASP A 19 10.00 9.93 16.59
CA ASP A 19 9.85 10.84 15.49
C ASP A 19 8.77 10.29 14.53
N PRO A 20 7.76 11.08 14.15
CA PRO A 20 6.73 10.63 13.24
C PRO A 20 7.32 10.13 11.92
N LEU A 21 6.74 9.08 11.35
CA LEU A 21 7.17 8.44 10.10
C LEU A 21 8.57 7.81 10.10
N SER A 22 9.24 7.63 11.25
CA SER A 22 10.64 7.19 11.29
C SER A 22 10.85 5.68 11.43
N GLU A 23 9.79 4.89 11.72
CA GLU A 23 9.96 3.44 12.00
C GLU A 23 9.83 2.55 10.75
N TYR A 24 9.08 2.97 9.74
CA TYR A 24 8.80 2.14 8.56
C TYR A 24 8.39 2.99 7.35
N HIS A 25 9.16 2.90 6.27
CA HIS A 25 8.93 3.55 4.98
C HIS A 25 8.70 2.50 3.90
N GLY A 26 7.61 1.73 4.04
CA GLY A 26 7.30 0.62 3.15
C GLY A 26 6.79 1.08 1.80
N LEU A 27 7.45 0.66 0.71
CA LEU A 27 7.00 0.85 -0.66
C LEU A 27 6.88 -0.51 -1.34
N TYR A 28 5.70 -0.81 -1.90
CA TYR A 28 5.46 -2.05 -2.64
C TYR A 28 5.32 -1.76 -4.13
N THR A 29 6.45 -1.39 -4.73
CA THR A 29 6.57 -0.97 -6.13
C THR A 29 7.77 -1.67 -6.78
N PRO A 30 7.74 -1.96 -8.10
CA PRO A 30 8.81 -2.71 -8.77
C PRO A 30 10.16 -1.97 -8.79
N SER A 31 10.15 -0.64 -8.64
CA SER A 31 11.36 0.17 -8.56
C SER A 31 11.95 0.25 -7.15
N ASN A 32 11.27 -0.24 -6.10
CA ASN A 32 11.80 -0.33 -4.74
C ASN A 32 12.71 -1.56 -4.58
N THR A 33 13.75 -1.64 -5.40
CA THR A 33 14.74 -2.72 -5.39
C THR A 33 15.63 -2.68 -4.14
N GLU A 34 16.35 -3.74 -3.83
CA GLU A 34 17.27 -3.81 -2.69
C GLU A 34 18.33 -2.69 -2.72
N GLU A 35 18.86 -2.35 -3.91
CA GLU A 35 19.78 -1.23 -4.09
C GLU A 35 19.09 0.11 -3.77
N PHE A 36 17.87 0.31 -4.25
CA PHE A 36 17.07 1.49 -3.99
C PHE A 36 16.74 1.62 -2.49
N GLN A 37 16.31 0.55 -1.83
CA GLN A 37 16.04 0.51 -0.39
C GLN A 37 17.25 0.96 0.43
N THR A 38 18.43 0.44 0.07
CA THR A 38 19.69 0.81 0.74
C THR A 38 20.01 2.29 0.56
N SER A 39 19.82 2.83 -0.64
CA SER A 39 20.17 4.21 -0.98
C SER A 39 19.19 5.25 -0.46
N MET A 40 17.89 4.89 -0.41
CA MET A 40 16.79 5.80 -0.05
C MET A 40 16.20 5.52 1.34
N HIS A 41 16.75 4.55 2.08
CA HIS A 41 16.26 4.14 3.41
C HIS A 41 14.78 3.76 3.43
N THR A 42 14.33 3.09 2.38
CA THR A 42 12.98 2.54 2.28
C THR A 42 12.93 1.09 2.75
N ASN A 43 11.72 0.59 2.91
CA ASN A 43 11.42 -0.76 3.34
C ASN A 43 10.62 -1.51 2.25
N HIS A 44 10.68 -2.84 2.28
CA HIS A 44 9.90 -3.68 1.41
C HIS A 44 9.18 -4.77 2.21
N PRO A 45 7.87 -5.02 1.99
CA PRO A 45 7.13 -5.95 2.83
C PRO A 45 7.67 -7.38 2.81
N ASP A 46 8.21 -7.85 1.68
CA ASP A 46 8.70 -9.22 1.55
C ASP A 46 10.06 -9.47 2.26
N TYR A 47 10.80 -8.40 2.57
CA TYR A 47 12.12 -8.50 3.21
C TYR A 47 12.11 -8.05 4.67
N ASP A 48 11.21 -7.13 5.04
CA ASP A 48 11.19 -6.51 6.38
C ASP A 48 10.17 -7.14 7.33
N TRP A 49 9.42 -8.13 6.86
CA TRP A 49 8.38 -8.80 7.63
C TRP A 49 8.50 -10.31 7.53
N GLY A 50 8.50 -10.97 8.64
CA GLY A 50 8.45 -12.44 8.69
C GLY A 50 7.10 -13.00 8.20
N VAL A 51 6.01 -12.32 8.56
CA VAL A 51 4.67 -12.55 8.00
C VAL A 51 4.09 -11.22 7.61
N TRP A 52 3.62 -11.10 6.38
CA TRP A 52 3.09 -9.86 5.84
C TRP A 52 1.59 -9.93 5.52
N GLY A 53 0.85 -8.88 5.86
CA GLY A 53 -0.54 -8.64 5.45
C GLY A 53 -1.50 -9.75 5.86
N HIS A 54 -2.48 -10.03 4.99
CA HIS A 54 -3.54 -11.01 5.20
C HIS A 54 -3.11 -12.46 4.88
N ASN A 55 -1.82 -12.78 5.03
CA ASN A 55 -1.23 -14.05 4.60
C ASN A 55 -1.22 -15.16 5.66
N LEU A 56 -2.00 -15.03 6.73
CA LEU A 56 -2.08 -16.06 7.78
C LEU A 56 -2.42 -17.46 7.23
N ALA A 57 -3.19 -17.52 6.14
CA ALA A 57 -3.49 -18.77 5.44
C ALA A 57 -2.24 -19.51 4.93
N LYS A 58 -1.17 -18.79 4.58
CA LYS A 58 0.09 -19.39 4.13
C LYS A 58 0.83 -20.15 5.25
N LEU A 59 0.60 -19.77 6.53
CA LEU A 59 1.23 -20.41 7.67
C LEU A 59 0.58 -21.75 8.01
N VAL A 60 -0.72 -21.87 7.80
CA VAL A 60 -1.46 -23.08 8.13
C VAL A 60 -1.52 -24.07 6.95
N LYS A 61 -1.49 -23.59 5.71
CA LYS A 61 -1.48 -24.39 4.46
C LYS A 61 -2.29 -25.70 4.57
N ASP A 62 -1.64 -26.83 4.25
CA ASP A 62 -2.24 -28.17 4.21
C ASP A 62 -2.51 -28.78 5.60
N GLU A 63 -2.07 -28.12 6.67
CA GLU A 63 -2.28 -28.57 8.06
C GLU A 63 -3.47 -27.88 8.73
N ALA A 64 -4.24 -27.07 8.00
CA ALA A 64 -5.42 -26.40 8.53
C ALA A 64 -6.52 -27.42 8.88
N THR A 65 -6.99 -27.36 10.13
CA THR A 65 -8.12 -28.15 10.62
C THR A 65 -9.39 -27.30 10.70
N ASP A 66 -10.56 -27.95 10.67
CA ASP A 66 -11.84 -27.23 10.65
C ASP A 66 -12.02 -26.28 11.84
N ASP A 67 -11.50 -26.62 13.02
CA ASP A 67 -11.59 -25.77 14.22
C ASP A 67 -10.78 -24.48 14.13
N MET A 68 -9.81 -24.37 13.20
CA MET A 68 -9.09 -23.14 12.93
C MET A 68 -9.94 -22.09 12.21
N TYR A 69 -11.05 -22.47 11.60
CA TYR A 69 -11.89 -21.57 10.82
C TYR A 69 -13.11 -21.06 11.59
N ALA A 70 -13.64 -19.93 11.13
CA ALA A 70 -14.73 -19.21 11.79
C ALA A 70 -16.04 -19.99 11.82
N ILE A 71 -16.85 -19.77 12.84
CA ILE A 71 -18.29 -20.06 12.83
C ILE A 71 -19.03 -18.78 12.47
N VAL A 72 -19.89 -18.86 11.46
CA VAL A 72 -20.73 -17.75 10.99
C VAL A 72 -22.15 -18.28 10.85
N ASP A 73 -23.11 -17.64 11.49
CA ASP A 73 -24.53 -18.09 11.51
C ASP A 73 -24.65 -19.58 11.88
N GLY A 74 -23.86 -20.02 12.86
CA GLY A 74 -23.86 -21.40 13.36
C GLY A 74 -23.18 -22.43 12.44
N LYS A 75 -22.54 -22.01 11.35
CA LYS A 75 -21.88 -22.89 10.37
C LYS A 75 -20.41 -22.57 10.23
N ARG A 76 -19.59 -23.62 9.99
CA ARG A 76 -18.16 -23.45 9.69
C ARG A 76 -17.97 -22.71 8.37
N SER A 77 -17.10 -21.70 8.35
CA SER A 77 -16.77 -20.90 7.18
C SER A 77 -15.25 -20.81 7.00
N HIS A 78 -14.75 -21.42 5.93
CA HIS A 78 -13.32 -21.36 5.59
C HIS A 78 -12.88 -20.00 4.99
N LYS A 79 -13.81 -19.03 4.93
CA LYS A 79 -13.49 -17.66 4.46
C LYS A 79 -12.77 -16.81 5.51
N GLN A 80 -12.74 -17.26 6.78
CA GLN A 80 -12.09 -16.53 7.86
C GLN A 80 -11.59 -17.48 8.94
N PHE A 81 -10.57 -17.09 9.70
CA PHE A 81 -10.07 -17.81 10.85
C PHE A 81 -10.86 -17.55 12.13
N CYS A 82 -10.82 -18.50 13.05
CA CYS A 82 -11.30 -18.37 14.42
C CYS A 82 -10.13 -17.97 15.34
N PHE A 83 -10.03 -16.72 15.72
CA PHE A 83 -8.96 -16.24 16.60
C PHE A 83 -9.10 -16.66 18.08
N SER A 84 -10.12 -17.47 18.40
CA SER A 84 -10.21 -18.19 19.67
C SER A 84 -9.78 -19.66 19.57
N SER A 85 -9.45 -20.16 18.36
CA SER A 85 -8.98 -21.53 18.15
C SER A 85 -7.59 -21.74 18.77
N GLN A 86 -7.48 -22.78 19.61
CA GLN A 86 -6.20 -23.17 20.19
C GLN A 86 -5.29 -23.84 19.15
N SER A 87 -5.86 -24.57 18.19
CA SER A 87 -5.11 -25.19 17.10
C SER A 87 -4.48 -24.12 16.19
N LEU A 88 -5.22 -23.06 15.83
CA LEU A 88 -4.68 -21.93 15.08
C LEU A 88 -3.53 -21.25 15.86
N TYR A 89 -3.74 -21.01 17.16
CA TYR A 89 -2.71 -20.39 17.99
C TYR A 89 -1.43 -21.22 18.02
N ASN A 90 -1.55 -22.53 18.28
CA ASN A 90 -0.41 -23.43 18.32
C ASN A 90 0.35 -23.42 16.99
N LYS A 91 -0.37 -23.47 15.87
CA LYS A 91 0.26 -23.47 14.55
C LYS A 91 1.02 -22.18 14.25
N VAL A 92 0.42 -21.03 14.54
CA VAL A 92 1.09 -19.73 14.37
C VAL A 92 2.29 -19.59 15.31
N ARG A 93 2.13 -20.01 16.56
CA ARG A 93 3.20 -20.03 17.55
C ARG A 93 4.39 -20.88 17.11
N GLU A 94 4.12 -22.12 16.67
CA GLU A 94 5.13 -23.02 16.14
C GLU A 94 5.88 -22.41 14.96
N TYR A 95 5.15 -21.82 14.01
CA TYR A 95 5.74 -21.14 12.88
C TYR A 95 6.68 -20.00 13.31
N VAL A 96 6.24 -19.14 14.23
CA VAL A 96 7.07 -18.05 14.76
C VAL A 96 8.33 -18.59 15.41
N LEU A 97 8.20 -19.63 16.24
CA LEU A 97 9.34 -20.23 16.92
C LEU A 97 10.34 -20.89 15.95
N ASP A 98 9.84 -21.62 14.96
CA ASP A 98 10.66 -22.35 14.01
C ASP A 98 11.38 -21.43 13.03
N GLN A 99 10.73 -20.34 12.58
CA GLN A 99 11.29 -19.43 11.59
C GLN A 99 12.14 -18.33 12.22
N TYR A 100 11.74 -17.80 13.39
CA TYR A 100 12.35 -16.58 13.97
C TYR A 100 12.89 -16.79 15.40
N GLY A 101 12.63 -17.91 16.03
CA GLY A 101 13.03 -18.19 17.41
C GLY A 101 12.39 -17.25 18.41
N TRP A 102 13.10 -16.96 19.50
CA TRP A 102 12.66 -16.06 20.58
C TRP A 102 13.07 -14.59 20.35
N GLY A 103 13.80 -14.33 19.30
CA GLY A 103 14.50 -13.06 19.10
C GLY A 103 15.70 -12.88 20.05
N THR A 104 16.54 -11.89 19.78
CA THR A 104 17.70 -11.52 20.60
C THR A 104 17.71 -10.01 20.86
N ALA A 105 18.74 -9.49 21.53
CA ALA A 105 18.91 -8.04 21.66
C ALA A 105 19.12 -7.36 20.31
N ASP A 106 19.76 -8.07 19.38
CA ASP A 106 20.15 -7.55 18.06
C ASP A 106 19.22 -8.03 16.92
N TYR A 107 18.25 -8.92 17.22
CA TYR A 107 17.32 -9.46 16.23
C TYR A 107 15.89 -9.45 16.74
N SER A 108 15.04 -8.73 16.03
CA SER A 108 13.61 -8.59 16.28
C SER A 108 12.84 -8.59 14.96
N GLU A 109 11.91 -9.53 14.82
CA GLU A 109 11.08 -9.63 13.61
C GLU A 109 9.79 -8.83 13.75
N ARG A 110 9.28 -8.34 12.61
CA ARG A 110 7.92 -7.81 12.48
C ARG A 110 7.01 -8.89 11.91
N ILE A 111 5.91 -9.15 12.59
CA ILE A 111 5.00 -10.25 12.25
C ILE A 111 3.57 -9.70 12.20
N SER A 112 2.94 -9.79 11.05
CA SER A 112 1.57 -9.36 10.83
C SER A 112 0.61 -10.52 11.09
N ILE A 113 -0.34 -10.32 12.01
CA ILE A 113 -1.42 -11.25 12.33
C ILE A 113 -2.74 -10.55 12.02
N MET A 114 -3.17 -10.66 10.78
CA MET A 114 -4.38 -10.01 10.27
C MET A 114 -5.43 -11.06 9.89
N PRO A 115 -6.73 -10.77 10.10
CA PRO A 115 -7.80 -11.57 9.51
C PRO A 115 -7.66 -11.65 7.99
N MET A 116 -8.27 -12.64 7.35
CA MET A 116 -8.40 -12.66 5.89
C MET A 116 -9.16 -11.41 5.41
N ASP A 117 -8.80 -10.91 4.24
CA ASP A 117 -9.37 -9.67 3.68
C ASP A 117 -10.83 -9.86 3.26
N ASN A 118 -11.70 -9.80 4.24
CA ASN A 118 -13.15 -9.81 4.06
C ASN A 118 -13.88 -9.33 5.32
N LYS A 119 -15.22 -9.18 5.21
CA LYS A 119 -16.08 -8.67 6.30
C LYS A 119 -16.64 -9.76 7.21
N THR A 120 -16.04 -10.95 7.23
CA THR A 120 -16.50 -12.08 8.03
C THR A 120 -15.90 -12.05 9.44
N ALA A 121 -16.70 -12.10 10.48
CA ALA A 121 -16.26 -12.27 11.86
C ALA A 121 -16.70 -13.63 12.42
N CYS A 122 -15.85 -14.27 13.23
CA CYS A 122 -16.23 -15.50 13.94
C CYS A 122 -17.19 -15.20 15.09
N THR A 123 -18.28 -15.93 15.15
CA THR A 123 -19.33 -15.88 16.19
C THR A 123 -19.50 -17.22 16.89
N CYS A 124 -18.44 -18.03 17.07
CA CYS A 124 -18.46 -19.15 17.97
C CYS A 124 -18.54 -18.69 19.44
N ASP A 125 -18.92 -19.57 20.34
CA ASP A 125 -19.13 -19.25 21.77
C ASP A 125 -17.91 -18.56 22.39
N ASP A 126 -16.69 -19.03 22.12
CA ASP A 126 -15.46 -18.49 22.64
C ASP A 126 -15.16 -17.07 22.08
N CYS A 127 -15.44 -16.83 20.80
CA CYS A 127 -15.26 -15.49 20.21
C CYS A 127 -16.31 -14.53 20.77
N ILE A 128 -17.58 -14.96 20.93
CA ILE A 128 -18.64 -14.14 21.54
C ILE A 128 -18.29 -13.84 23.00
N ALA A 129 -17.82 -14.83 23.76
CA ALA A 129 -17.40 -14.63 25.15
C ALA A 129 -16.26 -13.62 25.31
N ARG A 130 -15.42 -13.44 24.26
CA ARG A 130 -14.38 -12.39 24.19
C ARG A 130 -14.92 -11.02 23.81
N GLY A 131 -16.16 -10.94 23.30
CA GLY A 131 -16.81 -9.70 22.88
C GLY A 131 -16.95 -9.53 21.36
N ASN A 132 -16.68 -10.57 20.56
CA ASN A 132 -16.96 -10.50 19.13
C ASN A 132 -18.46 -10.32 18.85
N THR A 133 -18.73 -9.66 17.73
CA THR A 133 -20.07 -9.60 17.12
C THR A 133 -19.97 -10.07 15.65
N SER A 134 -21.08 -10.12 14.94
CA SER A 134 -21.08 -10.46 13.50
C SER A 134 -20.29 -9.45 12.63
N THR A 135 -20.01 -8.26 13.14
CA THR A 135 -19.31 -7.18 12.41
C THR A 135 -18.03 -6.70 13.09
N ASN A 136 -17.71 -7.18 14.29
CA ASN A 136 -16.53 -6.79 15.04
C ASN A 136 -15.79 -8.03 15.56
N ALA A 137 -14.60 -8.28 15.04
CA ALA A 137 -13.70 -9.36 15.45
C ALA A 137 -12.52 -8.86 16.31
N THR A 138 -12.39 -7.56 16.54
CA THR A 138 -11.26 -6.97 17.28
C THR A 138 -10.99 -7.67 18.62
N PRO A 139 -12.00 -7.99 19.47
CA PRO A 139 -11.71 -8.59 20.76
C PRO A 139 -10.97 -9.92 20.68
N ALA A 140 -11.39 -10.83 19.80
CA ALA A 140 -10.70 -12.11 19.64
C ALA A 140 -9.36 -11.98 18.93
N VAL A 141 -9.26 -11.12 17.91
CA VAL A 141 -8.00 -10.88 17.17
C VAL A 141 -6.94 -10.28 18.08
N THR A 142 -7.27 -9.22 18.83
CA THR A 142 -6.30 -8.59 19.73
C THR A 142 -5.88 -9.50 20.88
N ALA A 143 -6.80 -10.28 21.44
CA ALA A 143 -6.45 -11.28 22.46
C ALA A 143 -5.49 -12.37 21.93
N PHE A 144 -5.63 -12.77 20.67
CA PHE A 144 -4.72 -13.71 20.01
C PHE A 144 -3.33 -13.09 19.82
N VAL A 145 -3.28 -11.85 19.32
CA VAL A 145 -2.03 -11.12 19.10
C VAL A 145 -1.30 -10.84 20.41
N GLU A 146 -2.01 -10.46 21.47
CA GLU A 146 -1.47 -10.24 22.81
C GLU A 146 -0.79 -11.50 23.36
N ARG A 147 -1.42 -12.67 23.22
CA ARG A 147 -0.81 -13.94 23.66
C ARG A 147 0.52 -14.22 22.94
N LEU A 148 0.62 -13.94 21.64
CA LEU A 148 1.87 -14.07 20.90
C LEU A 148 2.90 -13.04 21.37
N ALA A 149 2.48 -11.81 21.59
CA ALA A 149 3.35 -10.71 22.02
C ALA A 149 3.92 -10.95 23.42
N GLU A 150 3.14 -11.53 24.35
CA GLU A 150 3.59 -11.93 25.68
C GLU A 150 4.60 -13.08 25.61
N GLU A 151 4.37 -14.06 24.75
CA GLU A 151 5.25 -15.21 24.59
C GLU A 151 6.56 -14.85 23.88
N PHE A 152 6.49 -13.95 22.87
CA PHE A 152 7.65 -13.51 22.10
C PHE A 152 7.94 -12.01 22.30
N PRO A 153 8.36 -11.58 23.48
CA PRO A 153 8.42 -10.15 23.83
C PRO A 153 9.47 -9.34 23.05
N ARG A 154 10.35 -10.01 22.30
CA ARG A 154 11.35 -9.34 21.46
C ARG A 154 10.86 -9.08 20.05
N HIS A 155 9.89 -9.84 19.56
CA HIS A 155 9.27 -9.60 18.26
C HIS A 155 8.18 -8.54 18.35
N LYS A 156 7.85 -7.93 17.21
CA LYS A 156 6.77 -6.93 17.08
C LYS A 156 5.63 -7.55 16.31
N PHE A 157 4.44 -7.54 16.89
CA PHE A 157 3.25 -8.10 16.26
C PHE A 157 2.31 -6.98 15.80
N PHE A 158 1.75 -7.12 14.61
CA PHE A 158 0.83 -6.13 14.06
C PHE A 158 -0.48 -6.79 13.64
N THR A 159 -1.58 -6.09 13.89
CA THR A 159 -2.88 -6.39 13.31
C THR A 159 -3.33 -5.24 12.40
N SER A 160 -4.58 -5.27 11.92
CA SER A 160 -5.13 -4.19 11.09
C SER A 160 -6.33 -3.53 11.76
N ALA A 161 -6.48 -2.24 11.57
CA ALA A 161 -7.71 -1.48 11.80
C ALA A 161 -8.46 -1.34 10.47
N TYR A 162 -9.15 -2.44 10.07
CA TYR A 162 -9.78 -2.57 8.76
C TYR A 162 -10.94 -3.58 8.84
N HIS A 163 -12.02 -3.36 8.10
CA HIS A 163 -13.20 -4.23 8.08
C HIS A 163 -13.68 -4.60 9.50
N THR A 164 -13.65 -5.89 9.85
CA THR A 164 -14.14 -6.38 11.14
C THR A 164 -13.23 -6.03 12.33
N THR A 165 -12.03 -5.54 12.08
CA THR A 165 -11.11 -5.07 13.12
C THR A 165 -10.95 -3.54 13.13
N ASN A 166 -11.83 -2.80 12.46
CA ASN A 166 -11.75 -1.34 12.39
C ASN A 166 -11.97 -0.64 13.75
N THR A 167 -12.82 -1.17 14.61
CA THR A 167 -13.05 -0.66 15.96
C THR A 167 -11.88 -1.04 16.88
N PRO A 168 -11.27 -0.09 17.62
CA PRO A 168 -10.17 -0.40 18.53
C PRO A 168 -10.61 -1.31 19.70
N PRO A 169 -9.68 -2.03 20.36
CA PRO A 169 -9.97 -2.79 21.56
C PRO A 169 -10.33 -1.85 22.73
N THR A 170 -10.95 -2.40 23.76
CA THR A 170 -11.34 -1.65 24.98
C THR A 170 -10.21 -1.54 26.00
N THR A 171 -9.15 -2.34 25.85
CA THR A 171 -7.97 -2.37 26.74
C THR A 171 -6.71 -2.00 25.96
N SER A 172 -5.73 -1.44 26.66
CA SER A 172 -4.44 -1.12 26.05
C SER A 172 -3.68 -2.39 25.67
N LEU A 173 -3.06 -2.35 24.50
CA LEU A 173 -2.24 -3.42 23.97
C LEU A 173 -0.79 -3.34 24.49
N ALA A 174 -0.08 -4.47 24.48
CA ALA A 174 1.33 -4.54 24.87
C ALA A 174 2.21 -3.63 23.98
N ALA A 175 3.35 -3.17 24.51
CA ALA A 175 4.24 -2.23 23.83
C ALA A 175 4.84 -2.76 22.51
N ASN A 176 4.92 -4.09 22.35
CA ASN A 176 5.37 -4.75 21.14
C ASN A 176 4.21 -5.13 20.19
N VAL A 177 3.00 -4.63 20.42
CA VAL A 177 1.86 -4.77 19.52
C VAL A 177 1.62 -3.44 18.79
N GLY A 178 1.43 -3.52 17.47
CA GLY A 178 1.08 -2.41 16.58
C GLY A 178 -0.19 -2.68 15.78
N THR A 179 -0.67 -1.67 15.07
CA THR A 179 -1.77 -1.82 14.11
C THR A 179 -1.52 -1.01 12.86
N PHE A 180 -1.97 -1.54 11.72
CA PHE A 180 -2.10 -0.80 10.47
C PHE A 180 -3.52 -0.22 10.37
N VAL A 181 -3.62 1.10 10.29
CA VAL A 181 -4.88 1.77 9.99
C VAL A 181 -4.99 1.97 8.48
N SER A 182 -6.04 1.43 7.87
CA SER A 182 -6.25 1.58 6.42
C SER A 182 -6.71 3.00 6.07
N SER A 183 -6.07 3.60 5.07
CA SER A 183 -6.42 4.89 4.50
C SER A 183 -7.39 4.81 3.32
N ILE A 184 -7.93 3.64 3.00
CA ILE A 184 -8.71 3.39 1.77
C ILE A 184 -9.90 4.35 1.56
N LYS A 185 -10.40 4.95 2.62
CA LYS A 185 -11.49 5.94 2.57
C LYS A 185 -10.99 7.38 2.37
N LEU A 186 -9.69 7.65 2.48
CA LEU A 186 -9.15 8.97 2.18
C LEU A 186 -9.19 9.20 0.67
N PRO A 187 -9.80 10.30 0.20
CA PRO A 187 -9.78 10.63 -1.21
C PRO A 187 -8.35 10.90 -1.70
N MET A 188 -8.04 10.48 -2.92
CA MET A 188 -6.75 10.73 -3.57
C MET A 188 -6.72 12.15 -4.15
N ARG A 189 -6.63 13.16 -3.27
CA ARG A 189 -6.55 14.58 -3.61
C ARG A 189 -5.94 15.39 -2.45
N VAL A 190 -5.49 16.60 -2.73
CA VAL A 190 -4.89 17.49 -1.71
C VAL A 190 -5.98 18.03 -0.76
N ASP A 191 -7.12 18.48 -1.28
CA ASP A 191 -8.23 19.02 -0.46
C ASP A 191 -9.22 17.92 -0.06
N PHE A 192 -8.81 17.10 0.93
CA PHE A 192 -9.65 16.03 1.48
C PHE A 192 -10.17 16.31 2.89
N THR A 193 -9.74 17.40 3.53
CA THR A 193 -9.99 17.65 4.98
C THR A 193 -11.46 17.87 5.35
N LYS A 194 -12.31 18.17 4.37
CA LYS A 194 -13.76 18.36 4.57
C LYS A 194 -14.59 17.12 4.23
N THR A 195 -13.94 16.01 3.89
CA THR A 195 -14.63 14.78 3.49
C THR A 195 -14.98 13.91 4.69
N GLU A 196 -15.98 13.05 4.53
CA GLU A 196 -16.35 12.07 5.53
C GLU A 196 -15.19 11.08 5.78
N GLY A 197 -14.53 10.61 4.72
CA GLY A 197 -13.39 9.71 4.81
C GLY A 197 -12.23 10.26 5.64
N TYR A 198 -11.95 11.56 5.55
CA TYR A 198 -10.98 12.23 6.41
C TYR A 198 -11.38 12.17 7.90
N ASN A 199 -12.64 12.54 8.21
CA ASN A 199 -13.12 12.53 9.58
C ASN A 199 -13.08 11.12 10.19
N GLU A 200 -13.53 10.11 9.44
CA GLU A 200 -13.48 8.71 9.86
C GLU A 200 -12.03 8.25 10.11
N PHE A 201 -11.12 8.52 9.19
CA PHE A 201 -9.72 8.14 9.31
C PHE A 201 -9.05 8.78 10.53
N VAL A 202 -9.20 10.11 10.71
CA VAL A 202 -8.62 10.83 11.85
C VAL A 202 -9.17 10.33 13.18
N GLN A 203 -10.48 10.10 13.25
CA GLN A 203 -11.11 9.55 14.45
C GLN A 203 -10.60 8.12 14.75
N ASN A 204 -10.45 7.30 13.73
CA ASN A 204 -9.97 5.93 13.87
C ASN A 204 -8.52 5.89 14.37
N VAL A 205 -7.61 6.64 13.75
CA VAL A 205 -6.21 6.77 14.21
C VAL A 205 -6.16 7.23 15.69
N LYS A 206 -6.92 8.27 16.04
CA LYS A 206 -6.97 8.78 17.42
C LYS A 206 -7.55 7.77 18.41
N ALA A 207 -8.55 6.98 18.00
CA ALA A 207 -9.15 5.97 18.84
C ALA A 207 -8.20 4.79 19.09
N TRP A 208 -7.55 4.28 18.04
CA TRP A 208 -6.56 3.23 18.15
C TRP A 208 -5.33 3.64 18.95
N ARG A 209 -4.87 4.91 18.81
CA ARG A 209 -3.72 5.43 19.58
C ARG A 209 -3.94 5.41 21.09
N LYS A 210 -5.19 5.46 21.57
CA LYS A 210 -5.49 5.33 23.02
C LYS A 210 -5.18 3.93 23.55
N GLN A 211 -5.17 2.93 22.71
CA GLN A 211 -5.04 1.52 23.08
C GLN A 211 -3.75 0.89 22.53
N CYS A 212 -3.16 1.47 21.51
CA CYS A 212 -1.99 0.93 20.83
C CYS A 212 -0.92 2.04 20.67
N SER A 213 0.27 1.80 21.18
CA SER A 213 1.38 2.77 21.12
C SER A 213 1.99 2.90 19.73
N ARG A 214 1.86 1.87 18.89
CA ARG A 214 2.49 1.81 17.56
C ARG A 214 1.42 1.76 16.49
N ILE A 215 1.28 2.88 15.78
CA ILE A 215 0.31 3.05 14.68
C ILE A 215 1.07 3.20 13.37
N TYR A 216 0.82 2.30 12.44
CA TYR A 216 1.23 2.41 11.05
C TYR A 216 0.00 2.67 10.17
N VAL A 217 0.22 3.22 8.98
CA VAL A 217 -0.84 3.39 7.97
C VAL A 217 -0.58 2.45 6.81
N TRP A 218 -1.64 1.81 6.35
CA TRP A 218 -1.68 1.10 5.06
C TRP A 218 -2.32 2.05 4.05
N ASP A 219 -1.48 2.61 3.17
CA ASP A 219 -1.89 3.56 2.15
C ASP A 219 -1.84 2.96 0.74
N TYR A 220 -2.36 3.68 -0.23
CA TYR A 220 -2.59 3.25 -1.61
C TYR A 220 -2.15 4.36 -2.56
N GLU A 221 -1.43 4.02 -3.64
CA GLU A 221 -0.86 5.02 -4.54
C GLU A 221 -1.19 4.78 -6.02
N ARG A 222 -2.07 3.82 -6.35
CA ARG A 222 -2.29 3.32 -7.71
C ARG A 222 -3.77 3.13 -8.04
N ASN A 223 -4.09 3.13 -9.34
CA ASN A 223 -5.31 2.52 -9.85
C ASN A 223 -5.07 1.01 -10.02
N TYR A 224 -5.71 0.19 -9.20
CA TYR A 224 -5.52 -1.26 -9.16
C TYR A 224 -6.23 -2.01 -10.30
N ASP A 225 -7.14 -1.35 -11.03
CA ASP A 225 -7.75 -1.89 -12.25
C ASP A 225 -6.89 -1.63 -13.50
N ASP A 226 -5.86 -0.75 -13.39
CA ASP A 226 -5.02 -0.38 -14.52
C ASP A 226 -3.65 0.16 -14.05
N TYR A 227 -2.62 -0.68 -14.10
CA TYR A 227 -1.25 -0.31 -13.76
C TYR A 227 -0.51 0.42 -14.88
N LEU A 228 -0.94 0.22 -16.14
CA LEU A 228 -0.20 0.68 -17.30
C LEU A 228 -0.57 2.08 -17.74
N SER A 229 -1.69 2.61 -17.27
CA SER A 229 -2.07 4.01 -17.53
C SER A 229 -1.47 4.95 -16.49
N PRO A 230 -1.14 6.20 -16.87
CA PRO A 230 -0.61 7.18 -15.94
C PRO A 230 -1.56 7.44 -14.76
N PHE A 231 -1.02 7.48 -13.53
CA PHE A 231 -1.80 7.77 -12.32
C PHE A 231 -1.09 8.83 -11.46
N PRO A 232 -1.53 10.10 -11.48
CA PRO A 232 -0.90 11.21 -10.75
C PRO A 232 -1.32 11.20 -9.28
N CYS A 233 -0.48 10.66 -8.40
CA CYS A 233 -0.78 10.51 -6.97
C CYS A 233 0.07 11.39 -6.04
N LEU A 234 1.17 11.97 -6.52
CA LEU A 234 2.24 12.50 -5.65
C LEU A 234 1.80 13.69 -4.79
N LEU A 235 1.04 14.64 -5.34
CA LEU A 235 0.54 15.76 -4.54
C LEU A 235 -0.47 15.32 -3.48
N ALA A 236 -1.31 14.34 -3.80
CA ALA A 236 -2.24 13.75 -2.83
C ALA A 236 -1.48 12.98 -1.73
N MET A 237 -0.46 12.18 -2.10
CA MET A 237 0.37 11.44 -1.16
C MET A 237 1.16 12.39 -0.25
N GLN A 238 1.70 13.49 -0.77
CA GLN A 238 2.32 14.53 0.05
C GLN A 238 1.36 15.05 1.14
N ALA A 239 0.14 15.40 0.75
CA ALA A 239 -0.85 15.90 1.70
C ALA A 239 -1.24 14.85 2.76
N ARG A 240 -1.31 13.56 2.38
CA ARG A 240 -1.55 12.44 3.29
C ARG A 240 -0.38 12.23 4.25
N PHE A 241 0.87 12.26 3.79
CA PHE A 241 2.04 12.08 4.66
C PHE A 241 2.20 13.22 5.66
N ARG A 242 1.85 14.47 5.29
CA ARG A 242 1.72 15.57 6.24
C ARG A 242 0.67 15.28 7.32
N LEU A 243 -0.49 14.79 6.93
CA LEU A 243 -1.53 14.35 7.88
C LEU A 243 -1.02 13.24 8.81
N TYR A 244 -0.30 12.23 8.29
CA TYR A 244 0.21 11.13 9.10
C TYR A 244 1.27 11.59 10.09
N ARG A 245 2.16 12.49 9.68
CA ARG A 245 3.11 13.17 10.57
C ARG A 245 2.36 13.92 11.69
N ASP A 246 1.37 14.71 11.35
CA ASP A 246 0.60 15.51 12.32
C ASP A 246 -0.23 14.63 13.27
N LEU A 247 -0.64 13.46 12.83
CA LEU A 247 -1.27 12.42 13.63
C LEU A 247 -0.25 11.57 14.41
N GLN A 248 1.05 11.82 14.32
CA GLN A 248 2.11 11.07 15.00
C GLN A 248 2.13 9.57 14.61
N VAL A 249 1.83 9.24 13.37
CA VAL A 249 1.99 7.89 12.82
C VAL A 249 3.47 7.54 12.75
N GLN A 250 3.86 6.33 13.17
CA GLN A 250 5.27 5.93 13.23
C GLN A 250 5.78 5.28 11.93
N GLY A 251 4.90 4.72 11.13
CA GLY A 251 5.28 4.08 9.87
C GLY A 251 4.18 4.10 8.84
N VAL A 252 4.58 3.99 7.58
CA VAL A 252 3.65 3.94 6.44
C VAL A 252 4.04 2.77 5.54
N PHE A 253 3.06 2.02 5.11
CA PHE A 253 3.13 1.10 4.00
C PHE A 253 2.32 1.66 2.84
N VAL A 254 2.98 1.90 1.72
CA VAL A 254 2.36 2.35 0.47
C VAL A 254 2.18 1.14 -0.44
N ASN A 255 0.95 0.69 -0.59
CA ASN A 255 0.59 -0.37 -1.51
C ASN A 255 0.62 0.17 -2.94
N GLY A 256 1.44 -0.43 -3.78
CA GLY A 256 1.60 -0.11 -5.19
C GLY A 256 1.24 -1.32 -6.08
N SER A 257 1.98 -1.50 -7.16
CA SER A 257 1.77 -2.60 -8.09
C SER A 257 2.60 -3.86 -7.78
N GLY A 258 3.32 -3.89 -6.67
CA GLY A 258 4.17 -5.02 -6.29
C GLY A 258 5.33 -5.21 -7.25
N ASP A 259 5.43 -6.40 -7.82
CA ASP A 259 6.44 -6.74 -8.85
C ASP A 259 5.98 -6.37 -10.28
N ASP A 260 4.71 -5.99 -10.46
CA ASP A 260 4.16 -5.66 -11.76
C ASP A 260 4.55 -4.23 -12.17
N TYR A 261 4.96 -4.08 -13.42
CA TYR A 261 5.31 -2.77 -13.97
C TYR A 261 4.11 -1.81 -13.95
N SER A 262 4.37 -0.57 -13.63
CA SER A 262 3.38 0.51 -13.74
C SER A 262 3.97 1.77 -14.40
N ALA A 263 3.11 2.54 -15.07
CA ALA A 263 3.56 3.72 -15.78
C ALA A 263 4.12 4.77 -14.83
N PHE A 264 5.32 5.29 -15.11
CA PHE A 264 6.05 6.28 -14.31
C PHE A 264 6.51 5.78 -12.92
N ASP A 265 6.50 4.47 -12.68
CA ASP A 265 6.81 3.88 -11.39
C ASP A 265 8.16 4.32 -10.81
N ASP A 266 9.21 4.33 -11.61
CA ASP A 266 10.56 4.66 -11.19
C ASP A 266 10.67 6.08 -10.60
N MET A 267 10.10 7.06 -11.26
CA MET A 267 10.04 8.44 -10.78
C MET A 267 9.11 8.56 -9.56
N GLN A 268 7.93 7.91 -9.60
CA GLN A 268 6.99 7.97 -8.49
C GLN A 268 7.57 7.36 -7.22
N THR A 269 8.20 6.18 -7.32
CA THR A 269 8.87 5.51 -6.20
C THR A 269 9.96 6.41 -5.57
N TYR A 270 10.76 7.08 -6.42
CA TYR A 270 11.77 8.03 -5.94
C TYR A 270 11.15 9.21 -5.16
N VAL A 271 10.11 9.83 -5.70
CA VAL A 271 9.47 10.97 -5.03
C VAL A 271 8.74 10.54 -3.76
N LEU A 272 8.08 9.37 -3.76
CA LEU A 272 7.45 8.82 -2.56
C LEU A 272 8.46 8.54 -1.45
N ALA A 273 9.64 8.02 -1.77
CA ALA A 273 10.71 7.83 -0.79
C ALA A 273 11.14 9.14 -0.14
N LEU A 274 11.34 10.20 -0.94
CA LEU A 274 11.65 11.54 -0.43
C LEU A 274 10.53 12.12 0.45
N LEU A 275 9.28 11.89 0.09
CA LEU A 275 8.12 12.37 0.84
C LEU A 275 7.91 11.61 2.16
N LEU A 276 8.27 10.33 2.22
CA LEU A 276 8.25 9.55 3.47
C LEU A 276 9.32 10.04 4.45
N ASP A 277 10.50 10.41 3.94
CA ASP A 277 11.57 11.01 4.73
C ASP A 277 11.21 12.44 5.17
N ASN A 278 10.73 13.27 4.23
CA ASN A 278 10.29 14.63 4.52
C ASN A 278 9.05 15.02 3.70
N PRO A 279 7.84 15.04 4.31
CA PRO A 279 6.60 15.40 3.63
C PRO A 279 6.54 16.84 3.08
N ASP A 280 7.49 17.70 3.44
CA ASP A 280 7.56 19.08 2.94
C ASP A 280 8.50 19.25 1.74
N THR A 281 9.04 18.16 1.21
CA THR A 281 9.86 18.14 -0.01
C THR A 281 9.08 18.70 -1.21
N ASP A 282 9.73 19.51 -2.05
CA ASP A 282 9.12 20.04 -3.28
C ASP A 282 8.93 18.91 -4.30
N VAL A 283 7.68 18.57 -4.58
CA VAL A 283 7.31 17.49 -5.50
C VAL A 283 7.73 17.81 -6.93
N HIS A 284 7.49 19.04 -7.41
CA HIS A 284 7.84 19.42 -8.77
C HIS A 284 9.35 19.38 -9.03
N GLU A 285 10.13 19.95 -8.12
CA GLU A 285 11.60 19.91 -8.24
C GLU A 285 12.13 18.48 -8.11
N SER A 286 11.52 17.64 -7.30
CA SER A 286 11.92 16.23 -7.17
C SER A 286 11.67 15.43 -8.45
N ILE A 287 10.51 15.64 -9.11
CA ILE A 287 10.21 15.06 -10.42
C ILE A 287 11.22 15.53 -11.46
N ALA A 288 11.46 16.84 -11.54
CA ALA A 288 12.39 17.43 -12.50
C ALA A 288 13.83 16.94 -12.28
N ARG A 289 14.26 16.83 -11.03
CA ARG A 289 15.60 16.29 -10.67
C ARG A 289 15.75 14.84 -11.12
N TYR A 290 14.76 13.98 -10.80
CA TYR A 290 14.78 12.58 -11.22
C TYR A 290 14.92 12.43 -12.72
N TYR A 291 14.11 13.17 -13.50
CA TYR A 291 14.16 13.09 -14.96
C TYR A 291 15.46 13.65 -15.52
N ARG A 292 16.01 14.74 -14.99
CA ARG A 292 17.33 15.25 -15.43
C ARG A 292 18.45 14.23 -15.22
N GLU A 293 18.41 13.47 -14.15
CA GLU A 293 19.43 12.46 -13.81
C GLU A 293 19.30 11.19 -14.64
N HIS A 294 18.06 10.72 -14.85
CA HIS A 294 17.81 9.40 -15.44
C HIS A 294 17.30 9.42 -16.88
N TYR A 295 16.81 10.56 -17.36
CA TYR A 295 16.24 10.79 -18.69
C TYR A 295 16.75 12.08 -19.32
N PRO A 296 18.10 12.27 -19.44
CA PRO A 296 18.69 13.56 -19.75
C PRO A 296 18.24 14.16 -21.09
N GLN A 297 17.83 13.36 -22.06
CA GLN A 297 17.34 13.86 -23.35
C GLN A 297 15.84 14.12 -23.40
N THR A 298 15.06 13.50 -22.51
CA THR A 298 13.60 13.61 -22.49
C THR A 298 13.06 14.26 -21.20
N ALA A 299 13.95 14.72 -20.32
CA ALA A 299 13.61 15.24 -18.99
C ALA A 299 12.52 16.31 -19.00
N ASP A 300 12.66 17.34 -19.85
CA ASP A 300 11.70 18.45 -19.90
C ASP A 300 10.32 18.00 -20.38
N LEU A 301 10.29 17.11 -21.37
CA LEU A 301 9.04 16.56 -21.91
C LEU A 301 8.31 15.72 -20.83
N LEU A 302 9.04 14.82 -20.15
CA LEU A 302 8.48 13.97 -19.10
C LEU A 302 8.03 14.80 -17.89
N THR A 303 8.85 15.74 -17.44
CA THR A 303 8.52 16.63 -16.31
C THR A 303 7.26 17.45 -16.61
N THR A 304 7.21 18.09 -17.77
CA THR A 304 6.07 18.95 -18.16
C THR A 304 4.78 18.14 -18.23
N TYR A 305 4.83 16.96 -18.85
CA TYR A 305 3.65 16.13 -18.99
C TYR A 305 3.15 15.60 -17.65
N TYR A 306 4.04 14.96 -16.86
CA TYR A 306 3.64 14.38 -15.58
C TYR A 306 3.15 15.43 -14.59
N TRP A 307 3.83 16.59 -14.52
CA TRP A 307 3.38 17.69 -13.68
C TRP A 307 2.01 18.23 -14.10
N GLY A 308 1.74 18.29 -15.41
CA GLY A 308 0.41 18.63 -15.94
C GLY A 308 -0.68 17.68 -15.47
N LEU A 309 -0.40 16.36 -15.41
CA LEU A 309 -1.33 15.38 -14.85
C LEU A 309 -1.61 15.65 -13.35
N GLU A 310 -0.58 15.88 -12.54
CA GLU A 310 -0.71 16.21 -11.11
C GLU A 310 -1.59 17.45 -10.89
N GLN A 311 -1.35 18.52 -11.65
CA GLN A 311 -2.13 19.75 -11.55
C GLN A 311 -3.59 19.54 -11.93
N ARG A 312 -3.88 18.80 -13.01
CA ARG A 312 -5.27 18.50 -13.41
C ARG A 312 -5.99 17.67 -12.38
N ALA A 313 -5.34 16.63 -11.82
CA ALA A 313 -5.92 15.81 -10.78
C ALA A 313 -6.36 16.60 -9.54
N GLN A 314 -5.69 17.73 -9.24
CA GLN A 314 -6.06 18.61 -8.13
C GLN A 314 -7.08 19.68 -8.52
N SER A 315 -7.22 20.03 -9.79
CA SER A 315 -8.14 21.06 -10.27
C SER A 315 -9.56 20.57 -10.57
N THR A 316 -9.76 19.28 -10.69
CA THR A 316 -11.05 18.65 -10.95
C THR A 316 -11.85 18.39 -9.67
N ASN A 317 -13.20 18.32 -9.82
CA ASN A 317 -14.08 17.82 -8.75
C ASN A 317 -14.20 16.29 -8.73
N HIS A 318 -13.73 15.60 -9.77
CA HIS A 318 -13.69 14.15 -9.81
C HIS A 318 -12.57 13.64 -8.93
N LEU A 319 -12.82 12.56 -8.20
CA LEU A 319 -11.80 11.87 -7.39
C LEU A 319 -10.98 10.96 -8.31
N LEU A 320 -9.70 10.84 -8.01
CA LEU A 320 -8.90 9.77 -8.60
C LEU A 320 -9.35 8.44 -8.00
N PRO A 321 -9.90 7.52 -8.81
CA PRO A 321 -10.34 6.24 -8.31
C PRO A 321 -9.14 5.30 -8.08
N LEU A 322 -9.11 4.60 -6.95
CA LEU A 322 -8.17 3.50 -6.72
C LEU A 322 -8.55 2.25 -7.54
N TYR A 323 -9.81 2.16 -7.95
CA TYR A 323 -10.36 1.18 -8.89
C TYR A 323 -11.19 1.95 -9.89
N GLY A 324 -10.71 2.11 -11.10
CA GLY A 324 -11.36 3.00 -12.06
C GLY A 324 -11.07 2.68 -13.51
N SER A 325 -12.08 2.94 -14.33
CA SER A 325 -12.05 2.77 -15.78
C SER A 325 -11.28 3.88 -16.48
N MET A 326 -10.89 3.64 -17.74
CA MET A 326 -10.30 4.65 -18.63
C MET A 326 -11.21 5.89 -18.77
N GLN A 327 -12.54 5.69 -18.79
CA GLN A 327 -13.50 6.80 -18.84
C GLN A 327 -13.36 7.72 -17.62
N GLU A 328 -13.33 7.17 -16.42
CA GLU A 328 -13.18 7.93 -15.16
C GLU A 328 -11.83 8.64 -15.08
N MET A 329 -10.75 8.02 -15.57
CA MET A 329 -9.45 8.67 -15.65
C MET A 329 -9.49 9.89 -16.58
N CYS A 330 -10.15 9.78 -17.75
CA CYS A 330 -10.29 10.89 -18.68
C CYS A 330 -11.22 12.01 -18.15
N GLU A 331 -12.22 11.68 -17.36
CA GLU A 331 -13.07 12.65 -16.67
C GLU A 331 -12.34 13.37 -15.54
N SER A 332 -11.28 12.75 -14.98
CA SER A 332 -10.54 13.27 -13.83
C SER A 332 -9.31 14.08 -14.23
N TYR A 333 -8.37 13.49 -14.96
CA TYR A 333 -7.03 14.07 -15.16
C TYR A 333 -6.40 13.80 -16.53
N LEU A 334 -6.83 12.76 -17.24
CA LEU A 334 -6.18 12.31 -18.47
C LEU A 334 -6.84 12.92 -19.69
N ASP A 335 -6.28 14.05 -20.19
CA ASP A 335 -6.74 14.61 -21.46
C ASP A 335 -6.29 13.77 -22.64
N VAL A 336 -7.25 13.29 -23.42
CA VAL A 336 -7.03 12.36 -24.54
C VAL A 336 -6.12 12.94 -25.62
N GLN A 337 -6.30 14.22 -25.99
CA GLN A 337 -5.53 14.85 -27.08
C GLN A 337 -4.11 15.16 -26.63
N GLU A 338 -3.96 15.64 -25.41
CA GLU A 338 -2.64 15.89 -24.81
C GLU A 338 -1.87 14.59 -24.64
N PHE A 339 -2.53 13.49 -24.18
CA PHE A 339 -1.93 12.18 -24.06
C PHE A 339 -1.37 11.68 -25.40
N VAL A 340 -2.19 11.71 -26.47
CA VAL A 340 -1.78 11.26 -27.82
C VAL A 340 -0.60 12.10 -28.33
N SER A 341 -0.66 13.42 -28.13
CA SER A 341 0.42 14.34 -28.52
C SER A 341 1.72 14.03 -27.75
N PHE A 342 1.62 13.87 -26.42
CA PHE A 342 2.76 13.53 -25.58
C PHE A 342 3.41 12.21 -26.00
N ARG A 343 2.60 11.14 -26.13
CA ARG A 343 3.11 9.83 -26.55
C ARG A 343 3.84 9.89 -27.89
N SER A 344 3.26 10.61 -28.88
CA SER A 344 3.90 10.79 -30.20
C SER A 344 5.21 11.57 -30.11
N GLN A 345 5.30 12.59 -29.28
CA GLN A 345 6.54 13.33 -29.05
C GLN A 345 7.59 12.48 -28.35
N LEU A 346 7.18 11.72 -27.34
CA LEU A 346 8.06 10.82 -26.60
C LEU A 346 8.61 9.70 -27.48
N ASP A 347 7.80 9.10 -28.36
CA ASP A 347 8.25 8.10 -29.32
C ASP A 347 9.32 8.67 -30.26
N LYS A 348 9.12 9.87 -30.78
CA LYS A 348 10.11 10.55 -31.63
C LYS A 348 11.40 10.84 -30.87
N ALA A 349 11.30 11.38 -29.66
CA ALA A 349 12.45 11.72 -28.85
C ALA A 349 13.22 10.45 -28.42
N SER A 350 12.51 9.38 -28.07
CA SER A 350 13.11 8.11 -27.67
C SER A 350 14.07 7.54 -28.73
N LYS A 351 13.78 7.73 -30.02
CA LYS A 351 14.62 7.26 -31.13
C LYS A 351 16.01 7.89 -31.14
N LEU A 352 16.19 9.02 -30.46
CA LEU A 352 17.46 9.73 -30.35
C LEU A 352 18.23 9.35 -29.07
N THR A 353 17.60 8.65 -28.12
CA THR A 353 18.23 8.23 -26.85
C THR A 353 19.01 6.92 -27.01
N VAL A 354 19.89 6.65 -26.05
CA VAL A 354 20.71 5.42 -25.98
C VAL A 354 20.83 4.94 -24.52
N GLY A 355 21.34 3.73 -24.33
CA GLY A 355 21.66 3.18 -23.02
C GLY A 355 20.42 2.99 -22.12
N ASP A 356 20.55 3.34 -20.86
CA ASP A 356 19.49 3.07 -19.86
C ASP A 356 18.28 3.98 -20.03
N GLU A 357 18.44 5.22 -20.46
CA GLU A 357 17.31 6.08 -20.82
C GLU A 357 16.45 5.42 -21.90
N ARG A 358 17.07 4.88 -22.95
CA ARG A 358 16.35 4.17 -24.00
C ARG A 358 15.58 2.96 -23.49
N LYS A 359 16.17 2.17 -22.59
CA LYS A 359 15.50 1.00 -21.99
C LYS A 359 14.27 1.41 -21.18
N ARG A 360 14.41 2.44 -20.32
CA ARG A 360 13.29 2.96 -19.51
C ARG A 360 12.17 3.53 -20.39
N LEU A 361 12.53 4.27 -21.43
CA LEU A 361 11.56 4.81 -22.39
C LEU A 361 10.83 3.72 -23.17
N ASN A 362 11.49 2.64 -23.52
CA ASN A 362 10.82 1.50 -24.16
C ASN A 362 9.75 0.90 -23.26
N ALA A 363 10.03 0.71 -21.97
CA ALA A 363 9.05 0.20 -21.04
C ALA A 363 7.86 1.19 -20.88
N LEU A 364 8.15 2.48 -20.70
CA LEU A 364 7.09 3.50 -20.61
C LEU A 364 6.26 3.56 -21.89
N LEU A 365 6.86 3.60 -23.08
CA LEU A 365 6.13 3.63 -24.35
C LEU A 365 5.26 2.39 -24.57
N THR A 366 5.70 1.22 -24.08
CA THR A 366 4.88 0.00 -24.12
C THR A 366 3.65 0.11 -23.22
N ALA A 367 3.79 0.65 -22.03
CA ALA A 367 2.65 0.91 -21.15
C ALA A 367 1.69 1.97 -21.75
N LEU A 368 2.24 3.06 -22.31
CA LEU A 368 1.44 4.09 -22.96
C LEU A 368 0.74 3.61 -24.24
N ALA A 369 1.29 2.57 -24.91
CA ALA A 369 0.60 1.93 -26.02
C ALA A 369 -0.67 1.21 -25.57
N TYR A 370 -0.62 0.51 -24.43
CA TYR A 370 -1.81 -0.05 -23.79
C TYR A 370 -2.85 1.04 -23.46
N THR A 371 -2.43 2.13 -22.83
CA THR A 371 -3.32 3.26 -22.51
C THR A 371 -4.04 3.77 -23.76
N GLN A 372 -3.33 3.93 -24.89
CA GLN A 372 -3.94 4.39 -26.12
C GLN A 372 -4.91 3.36 -26.72
N LEU A 373 -4.59 2.08 -26.64
CA LEU A 373 -5.50 0.99 -27.05
C LEU A 373 -6.78 1.00 -26.20
N GLU A 374 -6.68 1.24 -24.90
CA GLU A 374 -7.86 1.40 -24.03
C GLU A 374 -8.74 2.61 -24.43
N MET A 375 -8.14 3.72 -24.83
CA MET A 375 -8.88 4.87 -25.36
C MET A 375 -9.63 4.52 -26.65
N TYR A 376 -9.04 3.74 -27.56
CA TYR A 376 -9.74 3.22 -28.75
C TYR A 376 -10.86 2.24 -28.38
N ARG A 377 -10.58 1.29 -27.46
CA ARG A 377 -11.53 0.27 -27.03
C ARG A 377 -12.76 0.86 -26.36
N THR A 378 -12.58 1.93 -25.61
CA THR A 378 -13.67 2.63 -24.87
C THR A 378 -14.37 3.71 -25.71
N GLY A 379 -13.92 3.95 -26.95
CA GLY A 379 -14.54 4.93 -27.85
C GLY A 379 -14.17 6.39 -27.55
N LEU A 380 -13.16 6.62 -26.70
CA LEU A 380 -12.62 7.96 -26.42
C LEU A 380 -11.78 8.51 -27.60
N LEU A 381 -11.24 7.61 -28.41
CA LEU A 381 -10.61 7.90 -29.68
C LEU A 381 -11.43 7.28 -30.83
N ALA A 382 -11.55 8.01 -31.94
CA ALA A 382 -12.11 7.47 -33.18
C ALA A 382 -11.18 6.37 -33.73
N LYS A 383 -11.74 5.24 -34.13
CA LYS A 383 -10.94 4.09 -34.63
C LYS A 383 -10.03 4.49 -35.79
N ASP A 384 -8.77 4.13 -35.67
CA ASP A 384 -7.72 4.26 -36.65
C ASP A 384 -6.94 2.95 -36.67
N GLU A 385 -7.22 2.11 -37.67
CA GLU A 385 -6.66 0.74 -37.75
C GLU A 385 -5.14 0.75 -37.91
N GLU A 386 -4.55 1.77 -38.54
CA GLU A 386 -3.10 1.88 -38.69
C GLU A 386 -2.44 2.12 -37.32
N THR A 387 -2.90 3.14 -36.60
CA THR A 387 -2.41 3.45 -35.25
C THR A 387 -2.69 2.32 -34.26
N ILE A 388 -3.87 1.69 -34.32
CA ILE A 388 -4.19 0.51 -33.49
C ILE A 388 -3.19 -0.62 -33.77
N GLY A 389 -2.88 -0.88 -35.04
CA GLY A 389 -1.88 -1.87 -35.44
C GLY A 389 -0.50 -1.57 -34.86
N GLU A 390 -0.04 -0.31 -34.96
CA GLU A 390 1.24 0.12 -34.37
C GLU A 390 1.26 -0.07 -32.85
N MET A 391 0.20 0.34 -32.12
CA MET A 391 0.15 0.19 -30.67
C MET A 391 0.16 -1.27 -30.24
N ARG A 392 -0.52 -2.14 -30.98
CA ARG A 392 -0.48 -3.58 -30.74
C ARG A 392 0.92 -4.16 -30.90
N GLU A 393 1.64 -3.77 -31.96
CA GLU A 393 3.02 -4.23 -32.17
C GLU A 393 3.97 -3.74 -31.05
N ILE A 394 3.83 -2.50 -30.60
CA ILE A 394 4.60 -1.99 -29.45
C ILE A 394 4.26 -2.79 -28.18
N LEU A 395 2.97 -3.01 -27.90
CA LEU A 395 2.54 -3.73 -26.70
C LEU A 395 2.98 -5.20 -26.69
N LYS A 396 3.10 -5.86 -27.83
CA LYS A 396 3.67 -7.23 -27.94
C LYS A 396 5.09 -7.34 -27.38
N GLY A 397 5.84 -6.24 -27.36
CA GLY A 397 7.17 -6.18 -26.74
C GLY A 397 7.18 -6.32 -25.21
N HIS A 398 6.00 -6.34 -24.54
CA HIS A 398 5.91 -6.43 -23.09
C HIS A 398 6.63 -7.65 -22.51
N SER A 399 6.64 -8.78 -23.21
CA SER A 399 7.27 -10.03 -22.75
C SER A 399 8.80 -9.94 -22.59
N GLU A 400 9.44 -8.95 -23.21
CA GLU A 400 10.87 -8.66 -23.08
C GLU A 400 11.17 -7.70 -21.90
N LEU A 401 10.12 -7.17 -21.25
CA LEU A 401 10.23 -6.17 -20.21
C LEU A 401 9.96 -6.77 -18.82
N LYS A 402 10.86 -6.51 -17.89
CA LYS A 402 10.74 -7.02 -16.51
C LYS A 402 9.45 -6.52 -15.86
N GLY A 403 8.69 -7.44 -15.28
CA GLY A 403 7.46 -7.15 -14.52
C GLY A 403 6.24 -6.77 -15.39
N MET A 404 6.35 -6.69 -16.71
CA MET A 404 5.24 -6.25 -17.57
C MET A 404 4.42 -7.44 -18.09
N ASN A 405 3.90 -8.26 -17.18
CA ASN A 405 3.05 -9.42 -17.52
C ASN A 405 1.57 -9.13 -17.26
N ASN A 406 1.27 -8.52 -16.14
CA ASN A 406 -0.08 -8.19 -15.71
C ASN A 406 -0.37 -6.70 -15.90
N ARG A 407 -1.64 -6.37 -16.10
CA ARG A 407 -2.10 -5.00 -16.27
C ARG A 407 -2.87 -4.44 -15.06
N ASP A 408 -3.22 -5.31 -14.10
CA ASP A 408 -4.05 -4.96 -12.93
C ASP A 408 -3.81 -5.93 -11.75
N GLU A 409 -4.37 -5.57 -10.58
CA GLU A 409 -4.25 -6.33 -9.33
C GLU A 409 -4.86 -7.74 -9.40
N SER A 410 -5.84 -7.95 -10.26
CA SER A 410 -6.48 -9.26 -10.46
C SER A 410 -5.61 -10.24 -11.27
N GLY A 411 -4.44 -9.79 -11.75
CA GLY A 411 -3.51 -10.61 -12.53
C GLY A 411 -3.99 -10.86 -13.97
N HIS A 412 -4.82 -9.97 -14.53
CA HIS A 412 -5.18 -10.06 -15.94
C HIS A 412 -3.97 -9.77 -16.81
N SER A 413 -3.59 -10.75 -17.62
CA SER A 413 -2.38 -10.66 -18.43
C SER A 413 -2.53 -9.72 -19.64
N ILE A 414 -1.40 -9.16 -20.07
CA ILE A 414 -1.32 -8.37 -21.31
C ILE A 414 -1.55 -9.27 -22.53
N ASP A 415 -1.10 -10.53 -22.50
CA ASP A 415 -1.36 -11.49 -23.58
C ASP A 415 -2.87 -11.72 -23.80
N ASP A 416 -3.64 -11.90 -22.72
CA ASP A 416 -5.10 -12.05 -22.83
C ASP A 416 -5.80 -10.76 -23.27
N TYR A 417 -5.20 -9.62 -22.96
CA TYR A 417 -5.67 -8.34 -23.49
C TYR A 417 -5.44 -8.24 -25.00
N LEU A 418 -4.27 -8.60 -25.49
CA LEU A 418 -3.93 -8.57 -26.93
C LEU A 418 -4.83 -9.47 -27.77
N LYS A 419 -5.24 -10.65 -27.25
CA LYS A 419 -6.20 -11.54 -27.91
C LYS A 419 -7.56 -10.90 -28.19
N LYS A 420 -7.96 -9.89 -27.42
CA LYS A 420 -9.23 -9.18 -27.65
C LYS A 420 -9.21 -8.26 -28.88
N TRP A 421 -8.03 -8.08 -29.46
CA TRP A 421 -7.81 -7.27 -30.65
C TRP A 421 -7.58 -8.13 -31.92
N GLU A 422 -7.54 -9.44 -31.79
CA GLU A 422 -7.49 -10.40 -32.90
C GLU A 422 -8.89 -10.62 -33.51
#